data_44a222d24a83f9eab44850ed5a058276
#
_entry.id   44a222d24a83f9eab44850ed5a058276
#
_cell.length_a   1.000
_cell.length_b   1.000
_cell.length_c   1.000
_cell.angle_alpha   90.00
_cell.angle_beta   90.00
_cell.angle_gamma   90.00
#
_symmetry.space_group_name_H-M   'P 1'
#
loop_
_entity.id
_entity.type
_entity.pdbx_description
1 polymer ?
#
loop_
_entity_poly.entity_id
_entity_poly.type
_entity_poly.pdbx_seq_one_letter_code
_entity_poly.pdbx_strand_id
1 'polypeptide(L)' 'MATVKIKQVKSVIGYPQRQKDTVRALGITKMNQVVEHEATPQIMGMIEKVKHLVVII' A
#
# COMPACT_ATOMS: atom_id res chain seq x y z
N MET A 1 -10.76 -15.85 -6.81
CA MET A 1 -9.67 -14.94 -7.18
C MET A 1 -8.87 -14.61 -5.93
N ALA A 2 -7.58 -14.40 -6.11
CA ALA A 2 -6.71 -14.14 -4.95
C ALA A 2 -6.88 -12.71 -4.47
N THR A 3 -6.83 -12.52 -3.14
CA THR A 3 -6.81 -11.19 -2.54
C THR A 3 -5.53 -11.04 -1.73
N VAL A 4 -5.11 -9.80 -1.54
CA VAL A 4 -3.96 -9.48 -0.70
C VAL A 4 -4.40 -8.51 0.38
N LYS A 5 -3.85 -8.68 1.57
CA LYS A 5 -4.05 -7.76 2.68
C LYS A 5 -2.74 -7.05 2.92
N ILE A 6 -2.77 -5.74 2.97
CA ILE A 6 -1.58 -4.93 3.18
C ILE A 6 -1.78 -4.04 4.40
N LYS A 7 -0.69 -3.79 5.09
CA LYS A 7 -0.70 -2.95 6.29
C LYS A 7 0.44 -1.94 6.18
N GLN A 8 0.13 -0.69 6.42
CA GLN A 8 1.16 0.35 6.45
C GLN A 8 1.95 0.23 7.76
N VAL A 9 3.26 0.06 7.63
CA VAL A 9 4.15 -0.10 8.80
C VAL A 9 5.07 1.10 9.00
N LYS A 10 5.16 1.99 8.01
CA LYS A 10 5.98 3.20 8.11
C LYS A 10 5.18 4.40 7.64
N SER A 11 5.45 5.56 8.26
CA SER A 11 4.83 6.82 7.87
C SER A 11 5.30 7.23 6.47
N VAL A 12 4.40 7.85 5.70
CA VAL A 12 4.74 8.41 4.40
C VAL A 12 5.35 9.81 4.51
N ILE A 13 5.42 10.36 5.72
CA ILE A 13 6.02 11.68 5.94
C ILE A 13 7.50 11.61 5.58
N GLY A 14 7.94 12.56 4.73
CA GLY A 14 9.31 12.60 4.28
C GLY A 14 9.57 11.81 2.99
N TYR A 15 8.60 11.08 2.49
CA TYR A 15 8.70 10.35 1.23
C TYR A 15 8.15 11.18 0.07
N PRO A 16 8.54 10.86 -1.19
CA PRO A 16 8.02 11.58 -2.35
C PRO A 16 6.51 11.54 -2.46
N GLN A 17 5.93 12.57 -3.05
CA GLN A 17 4.48 12.68 -3.22
C GLN A 17 3.91 11.51 -4.00
N ARG A 18 4.65 10.97 -4.97
CA ARG A 18 4.21 9.81 -5.74
C ARG A 18 3.90 8.60 -4.85
N GLN A 19 4.75 8.37 -3.85
CA GLN A 19 4.56 7.26 -2.93
C GLN A 19 3.37 7.50 -2.02
N LYS A 20 3.20 8.74 -1.54
CA LYS A 20 2.03 9.11 -0.75
C LYS A 20 0.75 8.90 -1.55
N ASP A 21 0.74 9.31 -2.80
CA ASP A 21 -0.42 9.14 -3.66
C ASP A 21 -0.73 7.67 -3.91
N THR A 22 0.31 6.85 -4.10
CA THR A 22 0.15 5.41 -4.31
C THR A 22 -0.45 4.75 -3.07
N VAL A 23 0.03 5.08 -1.90
CA VAL A 23 -0.51 4.56 -0.64
C VAL A 23 -1.97 4.97 -0.47
N ARG A 24 -2.27 6.23 -0.77
CA ARG A 24 -3.64 6.73 -0.69
C ARG A 24 -4.55 6.03 -1.69
N ALA A 25 -4.05 5.78 -2.91
CA ALA A 25 -4.82 5.07 -3.93
C ALA A 25 -5.12 3.62 -3.52
N LEU A 26 -4.27 3.04 -2.68
CA LEU A 26 -4.52 1.71 -2.12
C LEU A 26 -5.56 1.73 -1.00
N GLY A 27 -6.00 2.91 -0.58
CA GLY A 27 -7.02 3.07 0.45
C GLY A 27 -6.47 3.18 1.86
N ILE A 28 -5.15 3.26 2.01
CA ILE A 28 -4.53 3.40 3.32
C ILE A 28 -4.45 4.88 3.66
N THR A 29 -5.15 5.28 4.72
CA THR A 29 -5.17 6.67 5.17
C THR A 29 -4.54 6.85 6.54
N LYS A 30 -4.31 5.77 7.28
CA LYS A 30 -3.75 5.83 8.62
C LYS A 30 -2.64 4.82 8.78
N MET A 31 -1.73 5.11 9.70
CA MET A 31 -0.67 4.19 10.09
C MET A 31 -1.28 2.92 10.68
N ASN A 32 -0.69 1.79 10.36
CA ASN A 32 -1.12 0.47 10.84
C ASN A 32 -2.52 0.07 10.37
N GLN A 33 -3.07 0.76 9.37
CA GLN A 33 -4.34 0.36 8.78
C GLN A 33 -4.13 -0.83 7.85
N VAL A 34 -5.01 -1.82 7.97
CA VAL A 34 -5.01 -2.99 7.10
C VAL A 34 -6.09 -2.78 6.03
N VAL A 35 -5.72 -2.99 4.79
CA VAL A 35 -6.67 -2.94 3.66
C VAL A 35 -6.54 -4.20 2.84
N GLU A 36 -7.63 -4.57 2.18
CA GLU A 36 -7.68 -5.76 1.33
C GLU A 36 -7.98 -5.35 -0.10
N HIS A 37 -7.25 -5.92 -1.04
CA HIS A 37 -7.42 -5.67 -2.47
C HIS A 37 -7.34 -6.98 -3.24
N GLU A 38 -7.94 -7.00 -4.42
CA GLU A 38 -7.73 -8.10 -5.35
C GLU A 38 -6.28 -8.08 -5.85
N ALA A 39 -5.69 -9.26 -5.99
CA ALA A 39 -4.31 -9.39 -6.44
C ALA A 39 -4.22 -9.28 -7.96
N THR A 40 -4.61 -8.11 -8.49
CA THR A 40 -4.48 -7.82 -9.92
C THR A 40 -3.07 -7.33 -10.21
N PRO A 41 -2.58 -7.45 -11.47
CA PRO A 41 -1.27 -6.90 -11.83
C PRO A 41 -1.13 -5.42 -11.50
N GLN A 42 -2.21 -4.65 -11.66
CA GLN A 42 -2.22 -3.24 -11.37
C GLN A 42 -1.99 -2.97 -9.87
N ILE A 43 -2.73 -3.67 -9.02
CA ILE A 43 -2.61 -3.54 -7.56
C ILE A 43 -1.23 -4.02 -7.11
N MET A 44 -0.77 -5.14 -7.64
CA MET A 44 0.55 -5.67 -7.27
C MET A 44 1.66 -4.70 -7.66
N GLY A 45 1.53 -4.03 -8.80
CA GLY A 45 2.49 -3.01 -9.21
C GLY A 45 2.52 -1.81 -8.27
N MET A 46 1.35 -1.40 -7.78
CA MET A 46 1.25 -0.30 -6.81
C MET A 46 1.90 -0.69 -5.48
N ILE A 47 1.64 -1.90 -5.00
CA ILE A 47 2.24 -2.42 -3.77
C ILE A 47 3.75 -2.47 -3.90
N GLU A 48 4.25 -2.91 -5.05
CA GLU A 48 5.69 -2.99 -5.32
C GLU A 48 6.37 -1.64 -5.16
N LYS A 49 5.71 -0.57 -5.59
CA LYS A 49 6.26 0.78 -5.51
C LYS A 49 6.40 1.27 -4.07
N VAL A 50 5.57 0.77 -3.16
CA VAL A 50 5.56 1.21 -1.77
C VAL A 50 5.83 0.07 -0.79
N LYS A 51 6.41 -1.02 -1.26
CA LYS A 51 6.66 -2.19 -0.42
C LYS A 51 7.55 -1.90 0.80
N HIS A 52 8.33 -0.84 0.73
CA HIS A 52 9.15 -0.40 1.85
C HIS A 52 8.34 0.31 2.94
N LEU A 53 7.09 0.67 2.64
CA LEU A 53 6.19 1.35 3.57
C LEU A 53 5.10 0.43 4.09
N VAL A 54 4.83 -0.66 3.38
CA VAL A 54 3.74 -1.58 3.71
C VAL A 54 4.26 -3.02 3.74
N VAL A 55 3.51 -3.88 4.40
CA VAL A 55 3.79 -5.32 4.38
C VAL A 55 2.53 -6.05 3.92
N ILE A 56 2.73 -7.19 3.27
CA ILE A 56 1.63 -8.08 2.92
C ILE A 56 1.44 -9.04 4.09
N ILE A 57 0.22 -9.09 4.54
CA ILE A 57 -0.15 -9.96 5.67
C ILE A 57 -0.66 -11.29 5.16
#